data_ec43a9f7b339174707b7c9701663112d
#
_entry.id   ec43a9f7b339174707b7c9701663112d
#
_cell.length_a   1.000
_cell.length_b   1.000
_cell.length_c   1.000
_cell.angle_alpha   90.00
_cell.angle_beta   90.00
_cell.angle_gamma   90.00
#
_symmetry.space_group_name_H-M   'P 1'
#
loop_
_entity.id
_entity.type
_entity.pdbx_description
1 polymer ?
#
loop_
_entity_poly.entity_id
_entity_poly.type
_entity_poly.pdbx_seq_one_letter_code
_entity_poly.pdbx_strand_id
1 'polypeptide(L)'
;MPSRKFIKDFFINVVKGLSAFVIIVFLSESVLFPTTAFANDGLSKADSQNKSTKNLGIVATDSITDTENLLGDSVTKVSDMVSITKKQTGVSVKLLYLSNFTGNKNPSKWASDLLTSTNPDRNTVLLAVATHDGKLVVAVSSNSDEWLKRKTTVDLLSDAAYRPLISSQGADWSQSAIMLMKQIARSKKTSVTSRTSVVSTIVMVVIIVALFVLVALILWRRNYILKQVSLGLRRAKRRHAVRK
;
A
#
# COMPACT_ATOMS: atom_id res chain seq x y z
N MET A 1 38.47 33.11 20.60
CA MET A 1 37.33 32.96 21.54
C MET A 1 36.09 33.51 20.88
N PRO A 2 35.07 32.73 20.60
CA PRO A 2 33.85 33.24 19.98
C PRO A 2 33.12 34.16 20.96
N SER A 3 32.70 35.32 20.44
CA SER A 3 32.04 36.39 21.20
C SER A 3 30.77 35.87 21.89
N ARG A 4 30.52 36.32 23.13
CA ARG A 4 29.31 35.97 23.91
C ARG A 4 28.00 36.25 23.16
N LYS A 5 27.98 37.19 22.23
CA LYS A 5 26.86 37.51 21.37
C LYS A 5 26.57 36.35 20.38
N PHE A 6 27.60 35.83 19.72
CA PHE A 6 27.45 34.74 18.73
C PHE A 6 26.84 33.47 19.34
N ILE A 7 27.23 33.13 20.58
CA ILE A 7 26.69 31.96 21.29
C ILE A 7 25.22 32.16 21.68
N LYS A 8 24.84 33.38 22.09
CA LYS A 8 23.45 33.71 22.44
C LYS A 8 22.54 33.68 21.25
N ASP A 9 22.97 34.23 20.13
CA ASP A 9 22.18 34.32 18.90
C ASP A 9 22.02 32.93 18.25
N PHE A 10 23.07 32.11 18.29
CA PHE A 10 23.00 30.71 17.86
C PHE A 10 22.00 29.91 18.70
N PHE A 11 22.02 30.06 20.03
CA PHE A 11 21.09 29.37 20.94
C PHE A 11 19.63 29.79 20.74
N ILE A 12 19.37 31.07 20.52
CA ILE A 12 18.03 31.62 20.29
C ILE A 12 17.47 31.09 18.97
N ASN A 13 18.31 31.01 17.94
CA ASN A 13 17.88 30.49 16.63
C ASN A 13 17.65 28.97 16.63
N VAL A 14 18.45 28.20 17.36
CA VAL A 14 18.24 26.74 17.52
C VAL A 14 16.98 26.47 18.31
N VAL A 15 16.70 27.18 19.38
CA VAL A 15 15.48 27.04 20.19
C VAL A 15 14.24 27.45 19.40
N LYS A 16 14.31 28.55 18.63
CA LYS A 16 13.20 28.96 17.73
C LYS A 16 12.97 27.97 16.61
N GLY A 17 14.01 27.39 16.00
CA GLY A 17 13.92 26.37 14.99
C GLY A 17 13.30 25.08 15.52
N LEU A 18 13.69 24.66 16.73
CA LEU A 18 13.13 23.45 17.37
C LEU A 18 11.64 23.63 17.74
N SER A 19 11.27 24.82 18.24
CA SER A 19 9.87 25.15 18.58
C SER A 19 8.99 25.16 17.34
N ALA A 20 9.45 25.72 16.23
CA ALA A 20 8.72 25.72 14.96
C ALA A 20 8.55 24.30 14.39
N PHE A 21 9.57 23.45 14.54
CA PHE A 21 9.52 22.06 14.05
C PHE A 21 8.57 21.18 14.88
N VAL A 22 8.52 21.36 16.19
CA VAL A 22 7.59 20.64 17.08
C VAL A 22 6.14 21.06 16.79
N ILE A 23 5.87 22.33 16.51
CA ILE A 23 4.53 22.81 16.18
C ILE A 23 4.04 22.25 14.81
N ILE A 24 4.94 22.14 13.82
CA ILE A 24 4.60 21.56 12.51
C ILE A 24 4.30 20.06 12.62
N VAL A 25 4.99 19.33 13.48
CA VAL A 25 4.74 17.89 13.69
C VAL A 25 3.42 17.66 14.44
N PHE A 26 3.03 18.54 15.35
CA PHE A 26 1.75 18.43 16.10
C PHE A 26 0.51 18.85 15.29
N LEU A 27 0.67 19.68 14.25
CA LEU A 27 -0.43 20.13 13.41
C LEU A 27 -0.80 19.14 12.30
N SER A 28 0.00 18.09 12.08
CA SER A 28 -0.25 17.09 11.04
C SER A 28 -1.06 15.87 11.51
N GLU A 29 -1.43 15.76 12.77
CA GLU A 29 -2.17 14.61 13.32
C GLU A 29 -3.68 14.82 13.50
N SER A 30 -4.27 15.84 12.86
CA SER A 30 -5.73 15.96 12.79
C SER A 30 -6.29 15.10 11.66
N VAL A 31 -6.07 13.80 11.70
CA VAL A 31 -6.86 12.85 10.91
C VAL A 31 -8.16 12.61 11.67
N LEU A 32 -9.16 13.41 11.37
CA LEU A 32 -10.57 13.13 11.65
C LEU A 32 -10.91 11.77 11.04
N PHE A 33 -11.18 10.79 11.88
CA PHE A 33 -11.88 9.58 11.46
C PHE A 33 -13.34 9.97 11.21
N PRO A 34 -13.86 9.86 9.99
CA PRO A 34 -15.30 9.92 9.79
C PRO A 34 -15.88 8.61 10.31
N THR A 35 -16.55 8.66 11.46
CA THR A 35 -17.53 7.64 11.85
C THR A 35 -18.69 7.74 10.87
N THR A 36 -18.68 6.89 9.83
CA THR A 36 -19.85 6.69 9.00
C THR A 36 -20.86 5.86 9.79
N ALA A 37 -21.85 6.56 10.32
CA ALA A 37 -23.10 5.95 10.75
C ALA A 37 -23.71 5.26 9.53
N PHE A 38 -24.01 3.97 9.64
CA PHE A 38 -24.81 3.24 8.67
C PHE A 38 -26.27 3.69 8.83
N ALA A 39 -26.69 4.62 7.98
CA ALA A 39 -28.10 4.81 7.70
C ALA A 39 -28.49 3.83 6.60
N ASN A 40 -29.34 2.89 6.99
CA ASN A 40 -30.03 1.99 6.10
C ASN A 40 -31.22 2.77 5.54
N ASP A 41 -31.22 3.08 4.25
CA ASP A 41 -32.45 3.42 3.55
C ASP A 41 -32.33 3.27 2.04
N GLY A 42 -33.34 2.59 1.48
CA GLY A 42 -33.87 2.93 0.17
C GLY A 42 -33.41 2.07 -1.00
N LEU A 43 -34.16 1.02 -1.20
CA LEU A 43 -34.46 0.38 -2.48
C LEU A 43 -34.37 1.39 -3.65
N SER A 44 -33.41 1.22 -4.55
CA SER A 44 -33.53 1.64 -5.93
C SER A 44 -33.15 0.49 -6.83
N LYS A 45 -34.17 -0.10 -7.42
CA LYS A 45 -34.07 -0.99 -8.57
C LYS A 45 -33.37 -0.21 -9.70
N ALA A 46 -32.14 -0.56 -9.99
CA ALA A 46 -31.58 -0.37 -11.31
C ALA A 46 -31.55 -1.75 -11.96
N ASP A 47 -32.52 -1.98 -12.82
CA ASP A 47 -32.54 -3.09 -13.76
C ASP A 47 -31.31 -2.97 -14.67
N SER A 48 -30.22 -3.59 -14.27
CA SER A 48 -29.20 -4.01 -15.21
C SER A 48 -29.65 -5.35 -15.75
N GLN A 49 -30.32 -5.29 -16.89
CA GLN A 49 -30.62 -6.49 -17.68
C GLN A 49 -29.32 -7.20 -18.03
N ASN A 50 -28.93 -8.10 -17.14
CA ASN A 50 -27.96 -9.13 -17.43
C ASN A 50 -28.65 -10.14 -18.36
N LYS A 51 -28.61 -9.84 -19.66
CA LYS A 51 -29.07 -10.77 -20.69
C LYS A 51 -28.11 -11.95 -20.77
N SER A 52 -28.28 -12.88 -19.83
CA SER A 52 -27.63 -14.18 -19.88
C SER A 52 -28.07 -14.87 -21.17
N THR A 53 -27.24 -14.81 -22.19
CA THR A 53 -27.38 -15.66 -23.37
C THR A 53 -27.01 -17.09 -22.98
N LYS A 54 -27.99 -17.78 -22.44
CA LYS A 54 -27.91 -19.19 -22.05
C LYS A 54 -28.05 -20.09 -23.31
N ASN A 55 -27.12 -19.94 -24.26
CA ASN A 55 -26.98 -20.87 -25.39
C ASN A 55 -25.55 -20.77 -25.93
N LEU A 56 -24.77 -21.80 -25.71
CA LEU A 56 -23.46 -22.18 -26.27
C LEU A 56 -22.30 -22.26 -25.27
N GLY A 57 -22.52 -22.23 -23.97
CA GLY A 57 -21.42 -22.40 -22.99
C GLY A 57 -20.39 -21.23 -22.92
N ILE A 58 -20.54 -20.20 -23.75
CA ILE A 58 -19.68 -19.04 -23.74
C ILE A 58 -20.21 -17.99 -22.77
N VAL A 59 -19.42 -17.60 -21.81
CA VAL A 59 -19.71 -16.46 -20.90
C VAL A 59 -18.90 -15.24 -21.34
N ALA A 60 -19.59 -14.17 -21.68
CA ALA A 60 -18.97 -12.88 -21.99
C ALA A 60 -19.65 -11.77 -21.20
N THR A 61 -18.92 -11.18 -20.26
CA THR A 61 -19.27 -9.99 -19.49
C THR A 61 -18.15 -8.98 -19.62
N ASP A 62 -18.33 -7.77 -19.08
CA ASP A 62 -17.29 -6.74 -19.10
C ASP A 62 -15.97 -7.18 -18.44
N SER A 63 -16.05 -8.12 -17.50
CA SER A 63 -14.90 -8.57 -16.70
C SER A 63 -14.51 -10.02 -16.95
N ILE A 64 -15.38 -10.85 -17.55
CA ILE A 64 -15.15 -12.29 -17.74
C ILE A 64 -15.47 -12.64 -19.18
N THR A 65 -14.50 -13.21 -19.86
CA THR A 65 -14.67 -13.87 -21.15
C THR A 65 -14.21 -15.33 -20.99
N ASP A 66 -15.14 -16.25 -21.07
CA ASP A 66 -14.90 -17.68 -20.93
C ASP A 66 -15.45 -18.39 -22.17
N THR A 67 -14.57 -18.71 -23.11
CA THR A 67 -14.95 -19.38 -24.37
C THR A 67 -15.03 -20.91 -24.26
N GLU A 68 -14.47 -21.44 -23.19
CA GLU A 68 -14.36 -22.89 -22.93
C GLU A 68 -15.32 -23.35 -21.84
N ASN A 69 -16.14 -22.44 -21.28
CA ASN A 69 -17.07 -22.73 -20.18
C ASN A 69 -16.36 -23.37 -18.96
N LEU A 70 -15.13 -22.93 -18.65
CA LEU A 70 -14.32 -23.48 -17.57
C LEU A 70 -14.84 -23.12 -16.19
N LEU A 71 -15.50 -21.98 -16.08
CA LEU A 71 -16.07 -21.50 -14.83
C LEU A 71 -17.40 -22.18 -14.48
N GLY A 72 -18.15 -22.65 -15.48
CA GLY A 72 -19.43 -23.34 -15.29
C GLY A 72 -20.34 -22.61 -14.30
N ASP A 73 -20.85 -23.32 -13.31
CA ASP A 73 -21.74 -22.78 -12.27
C ASP A 73 -21.05 -21.77 -11.33
N SER A 74 -19.71 -21.70 -11.37
CA SER A 74 -18.92 -20.79 -10.53
C SER A 74 -18.83 -19.35 -11.06
N VAL A 75 -19.37 -19.06 -12.24
CA VAL A 75 -19.31 -17.72 -12.86
C VAL A 75 -19.83 -16.63 -11.92
N THR A 76 -20.97 -16.85 -11.28
CA THR A 76 -21.56 -15.88 -10.35
C THR A 76 -20.62 -15.58 -9.19
N LYS A 77 -20.08 -16.63 -8.56
CA LYS A 77 -19.14 -16.50 -7.44
C LYS A 77 -17.86 -15.74 -7.83
N VAL A 78 -17.35 -15.99 -9.03
CA VAL A 78 -16.16 -15.30 -9.56
C VAL A 78 -16.49 -13.84 -9.86
N SER A 79 -17.64 -13.54 -10.46
CA SER A 79 -18.12 -12.18 -10.76
C SER A 79 -18.30 -11.36 -9.49
N ASP A 80 -18.88 -11.95 -8.44
CA ASP A 80 -19.01 -11.31 -7.13
C ASP A 80 -17.63 -10.96 -6.55
N MET A 81 -16.68 -11.89 -6.64
CA MET A 81 -15.32 -11.67 -6.17
C MET A 81 -14.60 -10.56 -6.97
N VAL A 82 -14.82 -10.45 -8.29
CA VAL A 82 -14.32 -9.31 -9.10
C VAL A 82 -14.86 -7.99 -8.54
N SER A 83 -16.16 -7.92 -8.29
CA SER A 83 -16.81 -6.72 -7.75
C SER A 83 -16.29 -6.35 -6.35
N ILE A 84 -16.14 -7.34 -5.47
CA ILE A 84 -15.57 -7.17 -4.13
C ILE A 84 -14.13 -6.67 -4.21
N THR A 85 -13.31 -7.26 -5.09
CA THR A 85 -11.92 -6.87 -5.28
C THR A 85 -11.81 -5.41 -5.73
N LYS A 86 -12.63 -5.00 -6.69
CA LYS A 86 -12.68 -3.61 -7.16
C LYS A 86 -13.05 -2.65 -6.03
N LYS A 87 -14.07 -2.98 -5.24
CA LYS A 87 -14.52 -2.16 -4.09
C LYS A 87 -13.44 -2.05 -3.00
N GLN A 88 -12.76 -3.14 -2.67
CA GLN A 88 -11.79 -3.18 -1.58
C GLN A 88 -10.42 -2.62 -1.95
N THR A 89 -9.99 -2.81 -3.18
CA THR A 89 -8.60 -2.52 -3.60
C THR A 89 -8.49 -1.41 -4.64
N GLY A 90 -9.58 -1.06 -5.31
CA GLY A 90 -9.58 -0.17 -6.47
C GLY A 90 -8.97 -0.82 -7.72
N VAL A 91 -8.79 -2.16 -7.72
CA VAL A 91 -8.23 -2.90 -8.86
C VAL A 91 -9.36 -3.55 -9.64
N SER A 92 -9.44 -3.25 -10.94
CA SER A 92 -10.33 -3.93 -11.87
C SER A 92 -9.67 -5.22 -12.36
N VAL A 93 -10.39 -6.34 -12.31
CA VAL A 93 -9.87 -7.63 -12.76
C VAL A 93 -10.63 -8.05 -14.03
N LYS A 94 -9.88 -8.40 -15.07
CA LYS A 94 -10.40 -8.99 -16.30
C LYS A 94 -9.91 -10.43 -16.39
N LEU A 95 -10.83 -11.36 -16.67
CA LEU A 95 -10.55 -12.78 -16.79
C LEU A 95 -10.81 -13.21 -18.23
N LEU A 96 -9.85 -13.90 -18.83
CA LEU A 96 -9.91 -14.35 -20.22
C LEU A 96 -9.50 -15.81 -20.29
N TYR A 97 -10.44 -16.68 -20.57
CA TYR A 97 -10.24 -18.11 -20.75
C TYR A 97 -10.42 -18.46 -22.22
N LEU A 98 -9.36 -18.99 -22.84
CA LEU A 98 -9.28 -19.34 -24.26
C LEU A 98 -8.70 -20.74 -24.42
N SER A 99 -8.92 -21.35 -25.59
CA SER A 99 -8.23 -22.61 -25.97
C SER A 99 -6.73 -22.38 -26.15
N ASN A 100 -6.36 -21.35 -26.90
CA ASN A 100 -4.98 -21.10 -27.34
C ASN A 100 -4.65 -19.61 -27.37
N PHE A 101 -3.38 -19.26 -27.15
CA PHE A 101 -2.84 -17.95 -27.49
C PHE A 101 -2.39 -17.94 -28.95
N THR A 102 -3.31 -17.85 -29.87
CA THR A 102 -3.09 -18.02 -31.31
C THR A 102 -1.93 -17.17 -31.85
N GLY A 103 -0.94 -17.82 -32.44
CA GLY A 103 0.13 -17.18 -33.21
C GLY A 103 1.21 -16.46 -32.42
N ASN A 104 1.17 -16.44 -31.07
CA ASN A 104 2.12 -15.67 -30.27
C ASN A 104 3.16 -16.53 -29.57
N LYS A 105 4.43 -16.32 -29.96
CA LYS A 105 5.59 -16.93 -29.29
C LYS A 105 5.81 -16.39 -27.86
N ASN A 106 5.28 -15.19 -27.55
CA ASN A 106 5.42 -14.54 -26.25
C ASN A 106 4.04 -14.18 -25.65
N PRO A 107 3.44 -15.06 -24.87
CA PRO A 107 2.11 -14.83 -24.27
C PRO A 107 2.04 -13.61 -23.36
N SER A 108 3.13 -13.30 -22.63
CA SER A 108 3.17 -12.14 -21.74
C SER A 108 3.09 -10.83 -22.52
N LYS A 109 3.82 -10.73 -23.64
CA LYS A 109 3.73 -9.56 -24.51
C LYS A 109 2.33 -9.45 -25.10
N TRP A 110 1.79 -10.53 -25.62
CA TRP A 110 0.45 -10.56 -26.17
C TRP A 110 -0.62 -10.08 -25.19
N ALA A 111 -0.59 -10.57 -23.94
CA ALA A 111 -1.55 -10.17 -22.90
C ALA A 111 -1.41 -8.68 -22.55
N SER A 112 -0.17 -8.15 -22.53
CA SER A 112 0.06 -6.73 -22.30
C SER A 112 -0.42 -5.86 -23.47
N ASP A 113 -0.17 -6.28 -24.71
CA ASP A 113 -0.63 -5.59 -25.91
C ASP A 113 -2.17 -5.60 -25.99
N LEU A 114 -2.80 -6.76 -25.71
CA LEU A 114 -4.25 -6.89 -25.63
C LEU A 114 -4.84 -5.96 -24.55
N LEU A 115 -4.26 -5.96 -23.38
CA LEU A 115 -4.73 -5.10 -22.30
C LEU A 115 -4.60 -3.62 -22.66
N THR A 116 -3.50 -3.22 -23.31
CA THR A 116 -3.26 -1.85 -23.76
C THR A 116 -4.25 -1.43 -24.85
N SER A 117 -4.56 -2.32 -25.79
CA SER A 117 -5.49 -2.04 -26.90
C SER A 117 -6.93 -1.79 -26.43
N THR A 118 -7.30 -2.32 -25.26
CA THR A 118 -8.64 -2.11 -24.68
C THR A 118 -8.77 -0.79 -23.92
N ASN A 119 -7.73 0.05 -23.90
CA ASN A 119 -7.69 1.32 -23.13
C ASN A 119 -8.24 1.14 -21.70
N PRO A 120 -7.59 0.32 -20.86
CA PRO A 120 -8.14 -0.11 -19.59
C PRO A 120 -8.18 1.00 -18.57
N ASP A 121 -9.13 0.91 -17.64
CA ASP A 121 -9.15 1.73 -16.43
C ASP A 121 -7.82 1.62 -15.68
N ARG A 122 -7.53 2.65 -14.86
CA ARG A 122 -6.38 2.59 -13.95
C ARG A 122 -6.49 1.38 -13.02
N ASN A 123 -5.34 0.76 -12.74
CA ASN A 123 -5.26 -0.43 -11.89
C ASN A 123 -6.05 -1.63 -12.43
N THR A 124 -5.92 -1.92 -13.72
CA THR A 124 -6.52 -3.11 -14.32
C THR A 124 -5.52 -4.26 -14.38
N VAL A 125 -5.95 -5.44 -13.96
CA VAL A 125 -5.22 -6.71 -14.02
C VAL A 125 -5.96 -7.66 -14.96
N LEU A 126 -5.27 -8.22 -15.93
CA LEU A 126 -5.77 -9.26 -16.82
C LEU A 126 -5.17 -10.61 -16.41
N LEU A 127 -6.01 -11.59 -16.15
CA LEU A 127 -5.65 -13.00 -16.10
C LEU A 127 -6.06 -13.62 -17.44
N ALA A 128 -5.10 -14.06 -18.23
CA ALA A 128 -5.36 -14.80 -19.47
C ALA A 128 -4.86 -16.23 -19.33
N VAL A 129 -5.71 -17.18 -19.69
CA VAL A 129 -5.43 -18.61 -19.64
C VAL A 129 -5.72 -19.23 -21.00
N ALA A 130 -4.77 -20.01 -21.51
CA ALA A 130 -4.93 -20.83 -22.72
C ALA A 130 -4.80 -22.30 -22.33
N THR A 131 -5.94 -23.01 -22.36
CA THR A 131 -6.05 -24.36 -21.81
C THR A 131 -5.26 -25.39 -22.61
N HIS A 132 -5.36 -25.36 -23.95
CA HIS A 132 -4.62 -26.29 -24.80
C HIS A 132 -3.10 -25.97 -24.84
N ASP A 133 -2.72 -24.70 -24.70
CA ASP A 133 -1.32 -24.31 -24.60
C ASP A 133 -0.71 -24.61 -23.22
N GLY A 134 -1.52 -24.90 -22.21
CA GLY A 134 -1.09 -25.06 -20.83
C GLY A 134 -0.44 -23.79 -20.26
N LYS A 135 -0.86 -22.61 -20.72
CA LYS A 135 -0.23 -21.33 -20.36
C LYS A 135 -1.18 -20.43 -19.59
N LEU A 136 -0.63 -19.78 -18.59
CA LEU A 136 -1.28 -18.74 -17.80
C LEU A 136 -0.43 -17.49 -17.81
N VAL A 137 -1.04 -16.33 -18.00
CA VAL A 137 -0.36 -15.03 -17.99
C VAL A 137 -1.16 -14.04 -17.16
N VAL A 138 -0.46 -13.28 -16.34
CA VAL A 138 -1.01 -12.12 -15.64
C VAL A 138 -0.38 -10.85 -16.23
N ALA A 139 -1.20 -9.95 -16.75
CA ALA A 139 -0.78 -8.66 -17.24
C ALA A 139 -1.38 -7.53 -16.37
N VAL A 140 -0.64 -6.44 -16.22
CA VAL A 140 -1.06 -5.26 -15.45
C VAL A 140 -1.00 -4.04 -16.36
N SER A 141 -2.05 -3.21 -16.32
CA SER A 141 -2.11 -2.00 -17.15
C SER A 141 -0.98 -1.02 -16.81
N SER A 142 -0.43 -0.38 -17.84
CA SER A 142 0.69 0.57 -17.71
C SER A 142 0.37 1.79 -16.85
N ASN A 143 -0.91 2.19 -16.80
CA ASN A 143 -1.43 3.28 -15.98
C ASN A 143 -1.71 2.90 -14.51
N SER A 144 -1.29 1.70 -14.08
CA SER A 144 -1.48 1.21 -12.70
C SER A 144 -0.51 1.84 -11.71
N ASP A 145 -0.88 1.76 -10.43
CA ASP A 145 -0.03 2.15 -9.30
C ASP A 145 1.28 1.33 -9.26
N GLU A 146 2.36 1.93 -8.78
CA GLU A 146 3.68 1.29 -8.72
C GLU A 146 3.70 -0.03 -7.94
N TRP A 147 2.91 -0.15 -6.85
CA TRP A 147 2.86 -1.38 -6.08
C TRP A 147 2.32 -2.56 -6.90
N LEU A 148 1.39 -2.31 -7.83
CA LEU A 148 0.74 -3.32 -8.66
C LEU A 148 1.64 -3.71 -9.85
N LYS A 149 2.40 -2.75 -10.41
CA LYS A 149 3.34 -2.95 -11.53
C LYS A 149 4.64 -3.64 -11.13
N ARG A 150 4.96 -3.72 -9.83
CA ARG A 150 6.21 -4.36 -9.40
C ARG A 150 6.27 -5.80 -9.88
N LYS A 151 7.41 -6.19 -10.45
CA LYS A 151 7.64 -7.57 -10.90
C LYS A 151 7.32 -8.59 -9.81
N THR A 152 7.77 -8.37 -8.57
CA THR A 152 7.47 -9.23 -7.43
C THR A 152 5.99 -9.39 -7.16
N THR A 153 5.20 -8.32 -7.34
CA THR A 153 3.73 -8.40 -7.19
C THR A 153 3.13 -9.22 -8.32
N VAL A 154 3.53 -8.97 -9.56
CA VAL A 154 3.03 -9.72 -10.73
C VAL A 154 3.39 -11.20 -10.61
N ASP A 155 4.60 -11.53 -10.18
CA ASP A 155 5.05 -12.92 -9.96
C ASP A 155 4.18 -13.61 -8.87
N LEU A 156 3.88 -12.92 -7.76
CA LEU A 156 2.99 -13.43 -6.71
C LEU A 156 1.55 -13.62 -7.18
N LEU A 157 1.04 -12.74 -8.05
CA LEU A 157 -0.28 -12.88 -8.66
C LEU A 157 -0.34 -14.09 -9.59
N SER A 158 0.70 -14.26 -10.42
CA SER A 158 0.81 -15.39 -11.34
C SER A 158 0.90 -16.72 -10.58
N ASP A 159 1.73 -16.80 -9.53
CA ASP A 159 1.86 -17.97 -8.68
C ASP A 159 0.54 -18.32 -7.97
N ALA A 160 -0.15 -17.31 -7.41
CA ALA A 160 -1.43 -17.52 -6.75
C ALA A 160 -2.51 -18.07 -7.71
N ALA A 161 -2.53 -17.58 -8.97
CA ALA A 161 -3.45 -18.07 -9.98
C ALA A 161 -3.06 -19.47 -10.49
N TYR A 162 -1.77 -19.77 -10.57
CA TYR A 162 -1.29 -21.04 -11.13
C TYR A 162 -1.50 -22.22 -10.19
N ARG A 163 -1.33 -22.04 -8.87
CA ARG A 163 -1.41 -23.14 -7.89
C ARG A 163 -2.68 -23.99 -7.97
N PRO A 164 -3.89 -23.44 -8.06
CA PRO A 164 -5.10 -24.26 -8.16
C PRO A 164 -5.19 -25.09 -9.46
N LEU A 165 -4.47 -24.68 -10.50
CA LEU A 165 -4.47 -25.37 -11.78
C LEU A 165 -3.61 -26.62 -11.81
N ILE A 166 -2.60 -26.71 -10.94
CA ILE A 166 -1.68 -27.85 -10.83
C ILE A 166 -2.00 -28.75 -9.64
N SER A 167 -3.19 -28.61 -9.04
CA SER A 167 -3.55 -29.42 -7.89
C SER A 167 -3.73 -30.88 -8.27
N SER A 168 -3.46 -31.80 -7.35
CA SER A 168 -3.62 -33.24 -7.54
C SER A 168 -5.07 -33.67 -7.78
N GLN A 169 -6.02 -32.80 -7.46
CA GLN A 169 -7.47 -33.03 -7.67
C GLN A 169 -7.98 -32.56 -9.04
N GLY A 170 -7.09 -32.06 -9.89
CA GLY A 170 -7.41 -31.47 -11.19
C GLY A 170 -7.37 -29.95 -11.17
N ALA A 171 -7.48 -29.35 -12.36
CA ALA A 171 -7.44 -27.90 -12.52
C ALA A 171 -8.74 -27.25 -12.02
N ASP A 172 -8.64 -26.36 -11.02
CA ASP A 172 -9.76 -25.54 -10.55
C ASP A 172 -9.62 -24.11 -11.08
N TRP A 173 -10.31 -23.84 -12.18
CA TRP A 173 -10.27 -22.55 -12.89
C TRP A 173 -10.91 -21.43 -12.08
N SER A 174 -11.99 -21.74 -11.37
CA SER A 174 -12.68 -20.77 -10.52
C SER A 174 -11.81 -20.35 -9.33
N GLN A 175 -11.16 -21.32 -8.70
CA GLN A 175 -10.27 -21.04 -7.57
C GLN A 175 -9.00 -20.29 -8.01
N SER A 176 -8.51 -20.54 -9.23
CA SER A 176 -7.41 -19.78 -9.83
C SER A 176 -7.72 -18.28 -9.84
N ALA A 177 -8.87 -17.88 -10.39
CA ALA A 177 -9.33 -16.49 -10.39
C ALA A 177 -9.50 -15.93 -8.96
N ILE A 178 -10.12 -16.70 -8.07
CA ILE A 178 -10.36 -16.29 -6.68
C ILE A 178 -9.04 -16.08 -5.93
N MET A 179 -8.05 -16.96 -6.13
CA MET A 179 -6.75 -16.83 -5.46
C MET A 179 -5.94 -15.65 -5.99
N LEU A 180 -6.01 -15.37 -7.30
CA LEU A 180 -5.48 -14.13 -7.86
C LEU A 180 -6.04 -12.90 -7.13
N MET A 181 -7.37 -12.82 -7.03
CA MET A 181 -8.06 -11.68 -6.41
C MET A 181 -7.74 -11.55 -4.92
N LYS A 182 -7.67 -12.64 -4.18
CA LYS A 182 -7.21 -12.65 -2.79
C LYS A 182 -5.76 -12.17 -2.67
N GLN A 183 -4.91 -12.55 -3.61
CA GLN A 183 -3.52 -12.08 -3.62
C GLN A 183 -3.41 -10.59 -3.94
N ILE A 184 -4.24 -10.04 -4.83
CA ILE A 184 -4.35 -8.59 -5.06
C ILE A 184 -4.64 -7.87 -3.75
N ALA A 185 -5.65 -8.32 -3.00
CA ALA A 185 -6.02 -7.71 -1.71
C ALA A 185 -4.88 -7.78 -0.68
N ARG A 186 -4.17 -8.91 -0.60
CA ARG A 186 -2.98 -9.06 0.28
C ARG A 186 -1.86 -8.10 -0.13
N SER A 187 -1.52 -8.05 -1.41
CA SER A 187 -0.45 -7.18 -1.93
C SER A 187 -0.78 -5.71 -1.70
N LYS A 188 -2.03 -5.29 -1.87
CA LYS A 188 -2.49 -3.93 -1.55
C LYS A 188 -2.27 -3.61 -0.07
N LYS A 189 -2.71 -4.49 0.84
CA LYS A 189 -2.55 -4.31 2.28
C LYS A 189 -1.08 -4.18 2.67
N THR A 190 -0.22 -5.04 2.15
CA THR A 190 1.23 -5.00 2.43
C THR A 190 1.86 -3.71 1.91
N SER A 191 1.47 -3.23 0.73
CA SER A 191 2.00 -2.00 0.14
C SER A 191 1.66 -0.75 0.97
N VAL A 192 0.49 -0.70 1.57
CA VAL A 192 0.06 0.39 2.47
C VAL A 192 0.82 0.31 3.79
N THR A 193 0.91 -0.87 4.40
CA THR A 193 1.60 -1.08 5.68
C THR A 193 3.09 -0.73 5.58
N SER A 194 3.75 -1.06 4.47
CA SER A 194 5.17 -0.72 4.26
C SER A 194 5.43 0.79 4.27
N ARG A 195 4.55 1.60 3.69
CA ARG A 195 4.68 3.06 3.72
C ARG A 195 4.53 3.62 5.14
N THR A 196 3.55 3.14 5.88
CA THR A 196 3.31 3.57 7.27
C THR A 196 4.46 3.18 8.19
N SER A 197 5.05 2.00 8.01
CA SER A 197 6.19 1.52 8.79
C SER A 197 7.44 2.39 8.61
N VAL A 198 7.75 2.81 7.38
CA VAL A 198 8.92 3.67 7.10
C VAL A 198 8.77 5.03 7.78
N VAL A 199 7.59 5.64 7.71
CA VAL A 199 7.32 6.93 8.38
C VAL A 199 7.48 6.82 9.89
N SER A 200 6.92 5.75 10.49
CA SER A 200 7.03 5.50 11.94
C SER A 200 8.50 5.32 12.38
N THR A 201 9.31 4.61 11.60
CA THR A 201 10.73 4.40 11.90
C THR A 201 11.52 5.72 11.83
N ILE A 202 11.26 6.56 10.84
CA ILE A 202 11.92 7.87 10.71
C ILE A 202 11.59 8.77 11.91
N VAL A 203 10.31 8.81 12.31
CA VAL A 203 9.87 9.59 13.49
C VAL A 203 10.57 9.09 14.76
N MET A 204 10.68 7.79 14.96
CA MET A 204 11.36 7.22 16.12
C MET A 204 12.85 7.57 16.16
N VAL A 205 13.54 7.51 15.02
CA VAL A 205 14.96 7.92 14.92
C VAL A 205 15.14 9.40 15.23
N VAL A 206 14.27 10.27 14.74
CA VAL A 206 14.32 11.72 15.01
C VAL A 206 14.15 12.00 16.50
N ILE A 207 13.23 11.33 17.18
CA ILE A 207 13.02 11.47 18.63
C ILE A 207 14.27 11.05 19.40
N ILE A 208 14.88 9.93 19.06
CA ILE A 208 16.12 9.45 19.70
C ILE A 208 17.25 10.46 19.53
N VAL A 209 17.46 10.98 18.33
CA VAL A 209 18.49 12.00 18.06
C VAL A 209 18.23 13.27 18.87
N ALA A 210 16.97 13.72 18.95
CA ALA A 210 16.59 14.90 19.74
C ALA A 210 16.90 14.69 21.23
N LEU A 211 16.64 13.52 21.78
CA LEU A 211 16.98 13.18 23.18
C LEU A 211 18.49 13.17 23.40
N PHE A 212 19.29 12.61 22.50
CA PHE A 212 20.75 12.67 22.60
C PHE A 212 21.30 14.10 22.59
N VAL A 213 20.78 14.97 21.72
CA VAL A 213 21.15 16.38 21.67
C VAL A 213 20.81 17.08 22.99
N LEU A 214 19.62 16.80 23.55
CA LEU A 214 19.20 17.38 24.82
C LEU A 214 20.11 16.95 25.98
N VAL A 215 20.45 15.68 26.08
CA VAL A 215 21.39 15.16 27.09
C VAL A 215 22.78 15.80 26.92
N ALA A 216 23.28 15.87 25.70
CA ALA A 216 24.56 16.50 25.40
C ALA A 216 24.60 17.99 25.83
N LEU A 217 23.51 18.73 25.60
CA LEU A 217 23.37 20.12 26.02
C LEU A 217 23.34 20.25 27.54
N ILE A 218 22.66 19.36 28.25
CA ILE A 218 22.64 19.36 29.74
C ILE A 218 24.05 19.10 30.29
N LEU A 219 24.75 18.10 29.75
CA LEU A 219 26.11 17.77 30.16
C LEU A 219 27.09 18.90 29.86
N TRP A 220 26.99 19.52 28.69
CA TRP A 220 27.82 20.66 28.32
C TRP A 220 27.56 21.85 29.21
N ARG A 221 26.29 22.17 29.51
CA ARG A 221 25.90 23.23 30.45
C ARG A 221 26.45 22.98 31.87
N ARG A 222 26.38 21.72 32.34
CA ARG A 222 26.92 21.30 33.62
C ARG A 222 28.45 21.48 33.67
N ASN A 223 29.15 21.02 32.65
CA ASN A 223 30.62 21.20 32.57
C ASN A 223 31.03 22.68 32.47
N TYR A 224 30.26 23.47 31.74
CA TYR A 224 30.49 24.92 31.64
C TYR A 224 30.35 25.62 33.01
N ILE A 225 29.30 25.28 33.77
CA ILE A 225 29.05 25.82 35.11
C ILE A 225 30.18 25.39 36.07
N LEU A 226 30.60 24.12 36.05
CA LEU A 226 31.69 23.60 36.87
C LEU A 226 33.02 24.31 36.58
N LYS A 227 33.33 24.55 35.31
CA LYS A 227 34.53 25.35 34.92
C LYS A 227 34.45 26.80 35.41
N GLN A 228 33.30 27.43 35.41
CA GLN A 228 33.14 28.80 35.94
C GLN A 228 33.30 28.86 37.47
N VAL A 229 32.84 27.80 38.18
CA VAL A 229 33.02 27.69 39.64
C VAL A 229 34.49 27.45 39.97
N SER A 230 35.20 26.59 39.24
CA SER A 230 36.64 26.32 39.47
C SER A 230 37.55 27.50 39.16
N LEU A 231 37.13 28.42 38.27
CA LEU A 231 37.85 29.66 37.95
C LEU A 231 37.49 30.81 38.88
N GLY A 232 36.73 30.59 39.97
CA GLY A 232 36.39 31.62 40.96
C GLY A 232 35.41 32.70 40.46
N LEU A 233 34.90 32.58 39.25
CA LEU A 233 34.04 33.60 38.63
C LEU A 233 32.60 33.59 39.13
N ARG A 234 32.20 32.58 39.91
CA ARG A 234 30.92 32.51 40.60
C ARG A 234 31.11 32.03 42.04
N ARG A 235 30.76 32.87 43.00
CA ARG A 235 30.68 32.46 44.41
C ARG A 235 29.51 31.48 44.56
N ALA A 236 29.78 30.32 45.17
CA ALA A 236 28.73 29.37 45.56
C ALA A 236 27.78 30.09 46.55
N LYS A 237 26.49 30.11 46.26
CA LYS A 237 25.47 30.71 47.11
C LYS A 237 25.40 29.87 48.40
N ARG A 238 26.08 30.33 49.48
CA ARG A 238 25.97 29.72 50.82
C ARG A 238 24.52 29.82 51.27
N ARG A 239 23.86 28.71 51.45
CA ARG A 239 22.59 28.65 52.18
C ARG A 239 22.91 28.93 53.64
N HIS A 240 22.51 30.08 54.13
CA HIS A 240 22.50 30.33 55.57
C HIS A 240 21.45 29.39 56.17
N ALA A 241 21.91 28.36 56.88
CA ALA A 241 21.09 27.63 57.81
C ALA A 241 20.79 28.57 58.97
N VAL A 242 19.59 29.08 59.07
CA VAL A 242 19.10 29.76 60.26
C VAL A 242 18.86 28.68 61.30
N ARG A 243 19.77 28.68 62.28
CA ARG A 243 19.62 27.89 63.52
C ARG A 243 18.70 28.67 64.43
N LYS A 244 17.53 28.15 64.75
CA LYS A 244 16.76 28.48 65.95
C LYS A 244 16.82 27.29 66.88
#